data_c82e027bcde462ed430fc9567d83b390
#
_entry.id   c82e027bcde462ed430fc9567d83b390
#
_cell.length_a   1.000
_cell.length_b   1.000
_cell.length_c   1.000
_cell.angle_alpha   90.00
_cell.angle_beta   90.00
_cell.angle_gamma   90.00
#
_symmetry.space_group_name_H-M   'P 1'
#
loop_
_entity.id
_entity.type
_entity.pdbx_description
1 polymer ?
#
loop_
_entity_poly.entity_id
_entity_poly.type
_entity_poly.pdbx_seq_one_letter_code
_entity_poly.pdbx_strand_id
1 'polypeptide(L)'
;MRITGTEWEKGGINENEAIIFAQELERIGCHYVCVSSGGNTPNPKIPIKPHYQVHLAKTIKENTNMIVRAVGMISDPKKANDIIISQEADMVAMARAFLSNPRWVWDAAKILNHDIKVPPQYARRL
;
A
#
# COMPACT_ATOMS: atom_id res chain seq x y z
N MET A 1 -3.81 -7.47 -9.11
CA MET A 1 -4.30 -8.43 -8.08
C MET A 1 -4.01 -7.93 -6.67
N ARG A 2 -4.68 -8.45 -5.62
CA ARG A 2 -4.29 -8.26 -4.22
C ARG A 2 -3.77 -9.59 -3.67
N ILE A 3 -2.64 -9.55 -2.98
CA ILE A 3 -1.96 -10.74 -2.44
C ILE A 3 -1.71 -10.56 -0.93
N THR A 4 -1.51 -11.69 -0.25
CA THR A 4 -1.14 -11.75 1.17
C THR A 4 0.38 -11.89 1.26
N GLY A 5 1.06 -10.91 1.85
CA GLY A 5 2.51 -10.95 2.06
C GLY A 5 2.93 -11.84 3.22
N THR A 6 2.07 -12.00 4.22
CA THR A 6 2.26 -12.94 5.35
C THR A 6 0.96 -13.14 6.11
N GLU A 7 0.78 -14.29 6.75
CA GLU A 7 -0.39 -14.54 7.63
C GLU A 7 -0.11 -14.21 9.11
N TRP A 8 1.11 -13.87 9.47
CA TRP A 8 1.52 -13.61 10.86
C TRP A 8 1.35 -14.80 11.80
N GLU A 9 1.29 -16.01 11.25
CA GLU A 9 1.08 -17.26 11.97
C GLU A 9 1.93 -18.39 11.40
N LYS A 10 2.43 -19.26 12.28
CA LYS A 10 3.21 -20.43 11.88
C LYS A 10 2.35 -21.39 11.05
N GLY A 11 2.83 -21.77 9.88
CA GLY A 11 2.12 -22.63 8.94
C GLY A 11 1.17 -21.89 7.98
N GLY A 12 0.98 -20.58 8.16
CA GLY A 12 0.38 -19.70 7.16
C GLY A 12 1.41 -19.21 6.13
N ILE A 13 0.95 -18.48 5.11
CA ILE A 13 1.82 -17.89 4.09
C ILE A 13 2.88 -17.00 4.76
N ASN A 14 4.14 -17.21 4.40
CA ASN A 14 5.28 -16.38 4.81
C ASN A 14 5.77 -15.50 3.65
N GLU A 15 6.71 -14.60 3.93
CA GLU A 15 7.21 -13.63 2.94
C GLU A 15 7.89 -14.29 1.75
N ASN A 16 8.63 -15.41 1.93
CA ASN A 16 9.27 -16.13 0.83
C ASN A 16 8.24 -16.76 -0.11
N GLU A 17 7.19 -17.36 0.43
CA GLU A 17 6.08 -17.90 -0.38
C GLU A 17 5.34 -16.79 -1.12
N ALA A 18 5.15 -15.63 -0.50
CA ALA A 18 4.56 -14.46 -1.16
C ALA A 18 5.42 -13.94 -2.32
N ILE A 19 6.76 -13.96 -2.20
CA ILE A 19 7.69 -13.62 -3.28
C ILE A 19 7.52 -14.59 -4.45
N ILE A 20 7.57 -15.90 -4.19
CA ILE A 20 7.41 -16.93 -5.22
C ILE A 20 6.07 -16.75 -5.95
N PHE A 21 5.00 -16.53 -5.20
CA PHE A 21 3.68 -16.31 -5.77
C PHE A 21 3.62 -15.03 -6.63
N ALA A 22 4.25 -13.95 -6.18
CA ALA A 22 4.31 -12.70 -6.93
C ALA A 22 5.12 -12.86 -8.24
N GLN A 23 6.23 -13.58 -8.22
CA GLN A 23 7.04 -13.88 -9.40
C GLN A 23 6.26 -14.73 -10.43
N GLU A 24 5.47 -15.70 -9.96
CA GLU A 24 4.60 -16.48 -10.85
C GLU A 24 3.48 -15.62 -11.45
N LEU A 25 2.91 -14.70 -10.68
CA LEU A 25 1.94 -13.73 -11.21
C LEU A 25 2.56 -12.84 -12.29
N GLU A 26 3.78 -12.35 -12.08
CA GLU A 26 4.52 -11.58 -13.10
C GLU A 26 4.75 -12.41 -14.36
N ARG A 27 5.21 -13.66 -14.21
CA ARG A 27 5.47 -14.58 -15.31
C ARG A 27 4.27 -14.84 -16.21
N ILE A 28 3.06 -14.86 -15.63
CA ILE A 28 1.80 -15.02 -16.39
C ILE A 28 1.19 -13.70 -16.87
N GLY A 29 1.93 -12.56 -16.73
CA GLY A 29 1.53 -11.27 -17.27
C GLY A 29 0.76 -10.36 -16.32
N CYS A 30 0.82 -10.58 -15.01
CA CYS A 30 0.30 -9.62 -14.04
C CYS A 30 1.25 -8.43 -13.91
N HIS A 31 0.76 -7.22 -14.16
CA HIS A 31 1.59 -6.01 -14.11
C HIS A 31 1.49 -5.23 -12.79
N TYR A 32 0.56 -5.62 -11.91
CA TYR A 32 0.24 -4.85 -10.72
C TYR A 32 -0.25 -5.72 -9.58
N VAL A 33 0.29 -5.48 -8.37
CA VAL A 33 -0.18 -6.11 -7.14
C VAL A 33 -0.39 -5.11 -6.01
N CYS A 34 -1.39 -5.38 -5.16
CA CYS A 34 -1.57 -4.71 -3.87
C CYS A 34 -1.20 -5.70 -2.77
N VAL A 35 -0.23 -5.36 -1.95
CA VAL A 35 0.27 -6.25 -0.90
C VAL A 35 -0.38 -5.93 0.43
N SER A 36 -1.06 -6.90 1.01
CA SER A 36 -1.64 -6.84 2.35
C SER A 36 -1.19 -8.04 3.18
N SER A 37 -1.81 -8.30 4.31
CA SER A 37 -1.43 -9.41 5.18
C SER A 37 -2.59 -9.91 6.03
N GLY A 38 -2.51 -11.16 6.49
CA GLY A 38 -3.49 -11.79 7.36
C GLY A 38 -4.84 -12.04 6.70
N GLY A 39 -5.74 -12.63 7.46
CA GLY A 39 -7.15 -12.78 7.10
C GLY A 39 -7.58 -14.17 6.65
N ASN A 40 -6.65 -15.12 6.46
CA ASN A 40 -6.98 -16.48 6.08
C ASN A 40 -6.86 -17.48 7.25
N THR A 41 -6.28 -17.06 8.37
CA THR A 41 -6.16 -17.86 9.58
C THR A 41 -7.08 -17.36 10.69
N PRO A 42 -7.58 -18.23 11.58
CA PRO A 42 -8.59 -17.85 12.56
C PRO A 42 -8.07 -16.91 13.67
N ASN A 43 -6.78 -16.98 14.03
CA ASN A 43 -6.21 -16.25 15.16
C ASN A 43 -4.85 -15.61 14.86
N PRO A 44 -4.70 -14.82 13.79
CA PRO A 44 -3.41 -14.24 13.44
C PRO A 44 -2.98 -13.20 14.47
N LYS A 45 -1.71 -13.23 14.87
CA LYS A 45 -1.10 -12.21 15.74
C LYS A 45 -0.60 -11.01 14.92
N ILE A 46 -1.54 -10.29 14.31
CA ILE A 46 -1.21 -9.16 13.43
C ILE A 46 -0.66 -7.99 14.26
N PRO A 47 0.54 -7.46 13.98
CA PRO A 47 1.12 -6.32 14.70
C PRO A 47 0.51 -4.99 14.21
N ILE A 48 -0.77 -4.76 14.52
CA ILE A 48 -1.52 -3.59 14.02
C ILE A 48 -0.90 -2.30 14.55
N LYS A 49 -0.20 -1.58 13.68
CA LYS A 49 0.40 -0.26 13.90
C LYS A 49 0.45 0.52 12.58
N PRO A 50 0.67 1.84 12.60
CA PRO A 50 0.86 2.59 11.36
C PRO A 50 1.92 1.95 10.45
N HIS A 51 1.59 1.79 9.15
CA HIS A 51 2.48 1.28 8.10
C HIS A 51 2.93 -0.19 8.24
N TYR A 52 2.27 -1.00 9.08
CA TYR A 52 2.72 -2.35 9.44
C TYR A 52 2.87 -3.34 8.27
N GLN A 53 2.30 -3.04 7.10
CA GLN A 53 2.40 -3.88 5.89
C GLN A 53 3.34 -3.29 4.82
N VAL A 54 3.93 -2.12 5.04
CA VAL A 54 4.74 -1.45 4.01
C VAL A 54 5.99 -2.27 3.67
N HIS A 55 6.65 -2.87 4.68
CA HIS A 55 7.81 -3.74 4.44
C HIS A 55 7.48 -4.93 3.54
N LEU A 56 6.27 -5.50 3.62
CA LEU A 56 5.82 -6.58 2.74
C LEU A 56 5.70 -6.11 1.28
N ALA A 57 5.19 -4.90 1.07
CA ALA A 57 5.14 -4.30 -0.27
C ALA A 57 6.56 -4.07 -0.82
N LYS A 58 7.47 -3.55 0.02
CA LYS A 58 8.88 -3.37 -0.32
C LYS A 58 9.53 -4.68 -0.72
N THR A 59 9.35 -5.74 0.06
CA THR A 59 9.87 -7.08 -0.25
C THR A 59 9.42 -7.57 -1.62
N ILE A 60 8.13 -7.42 -1.96
CA ILE A 60 7.63 -7.81 -3.29
C ILE A 60 8.22 -6.92 -4.40
N LYS A 61 8.31 -5.60 -4.16
CA LYS A 61 8.90 -4.66 -5.13
C LYS A 61 10.36 -4.96 -5.44
N GLU A 62 11.14 -5.36 -4.45
CA GLU A 62 12.56 -5.71 -4.60
C GLU A 62 12.76 -7.04 -5.36
N ASN A 63 11.72 -7.87 -5.48
CA ASN A 63 11.79 -9.20 -6.07
C ASN A 63 10.95 -9.38 -7.35
N THR A 64 10.30 -8.31 -7.85
CA THR A 64 9.52 -8.30 -9.10
C THR A 64 9.66 -6.96 -9.82
N ASN A 65 9.30 -6.92 -11.11
CA ASN A 65 9.20 -5.67 -11.88
C ASN A 65 7.76 -5.14 -11.94
N MET A 66 6.84 -5.73 -11.19
CA MET A 66 5.45 -5.29 -11.14
C MET A 66 5.32 -3.94 -10.43
N ILE A 67 4.27 -3.19 -10.78
CA ILE A 67 3.84 -2.04 -9.99
C ILE A 67 3.27 -2.53 -8.67
N VAL A 68 3.83 -2.09 -7.54
CA VAL A 68 3.46 -2.54 -6.21
C VAL A 68 2.75 -1.44 -5.42
N ARG A 69 1.60 -1.77 -4.85
CA ARG A 69 0.83 -0.88 -3.98
C ARG A 69 0.88 -1.34 -2.53
N ALA A 70 1.34 -0.47 -1.64
CA ALA A 70 1.29 -0.66 -0.21
C ALA A 70 -0.07 -0.26 0.38
N VAL A 71 -0.49 -0.94 1.42
CA VAL A 71 -1.68 -0.65 2.22
C VAL A 71 -1.39 -0.95 3.69
N GLY A 72 -2.12 -0.37 4.61
CA GLY A 72 -2.04 -0.70 6.04
C GLY A 72 -1.84 0.52 6.94
N MET A 73 -2.94 1.12 7.39
CA MET A 73 -2.95 2.27 8.30
C MET A 73 -2.08 3.45 7.82
N ILE A 74 -2.01 3.65 6.50
CA ILE A 74 -1.39 4.84 5.90
C ILE A 74 -2.45 5.94 5.90
N SER A 75 -2.17 7.08 6.54
CA SER A 75 -3.10 8.21 6.63
C SER A 75 -2.39 9.56 6.64
N ASP A 76 -1.14 9.61 7.06
CA ASP A 76 -0.32 10.82 7.06
C ASP A 76 0.26 11.10 5.68
N PRO A 77 0.06 12.31 5.08
CA PRO A 77 0.55 12.65 3.75
C PRO A 77 2.07 12.58 3.60
N LYS A 78 2.82 13.02 4.61
CA LYS A 78 4.30 12.99 4.55
C LYS A 78 4.80 11.55 4.55
N LYS A 79 4.24 10.70 5.41
CA LYS A 79 4.59 9.28 5.46
C LYS A 79 4.16 8.52 4.20
N ALA A 80 3.01 8.86 3.62
CA ALA A 80 2.60 8.31 2.32
C ALA A 80 3.59 8.69 1.22
N ASN A 81 4.06 9.93 1.20
CA ASN A 81 5.08 10.41 0.27
C ASN A 81 6.45 9.74 0.51
N ASP A 82 6.86 9.60 1.78
CA ASP A 82 8.13 8.92 2.14
C ASP A 82 8.18 7.49 1.58
N ILE A 83 7.09 6.73 1.67
CA ILE A 83 6.98 5.36 1.11
C ILE A 83 7.31 5.33 -0.40
N ILE A 84 6.83 6.33 -1.14
CA ILE A 84 7.07 6.42 -2.59
C ILE A 84 8.51 6.87 -2.88
N ILE A 85 8.98 7.92 -2.22
CA ILE A 85 10.33 8.46 -2.44
C ILE A 85 11.41 7.44 -2.06
N SER A 86 11.23 6.72 -0.95
CA SER A 86 12.16 5.66 -0.51
C SER A 86 12.01 4.35 -1.28
N GLN A 87 11.20 4.32 -2.35
CA GLN A 87 11.04 3.17 -3.22
C GLN A 87 10.48 1.91 -2.52
N GLU A 88 9.76 2.09 -1.41
CA GLU A 88 9.14 0.96 -0.69
C GLU A 88 7.86 0.45 -1.39
N ALA A 89 7.22 1.30 -2.20
CA ALA A 89 6.11 0.95 -3.09
C ALA A 89 6.00 2.00 -4.20
N ASP A 90 5.25 1.68 -5.27
CA ASP A 90 4.94 2.62 -6.36
C ASP A 90 3.66 3.39 -6.10
N MET A 91 2.78 2.85 -5.27
CA MET A 91 1.51 3.46 -4.89
C MET A 91 1.18 3.16 -3.43
N VAL A 92 0.32 3.99 -2.84
CA VAL A 92 -0.30 3.75 -1.54
C VAL A 92 -1.82 3.60 -1.66
N ALA A 93 -2.41 2.80 -0.80
CA ALA A 93 -3.86 2.62 -0.70
C ALA A 93 -4.34 2.93 0.71
N MET A 94 -5.49 3.56 0.78
CA MET A 94 -6.14 3.95 2.03
C MET A 94 -7.64 3.63 1.96
N ALA A 95 -8.20 3.11 3.03
CA ALA A 95 -9.65 2.95 3.17
C ALA A 95 -10.21 3.97 4.16
N ARG A 96 -9.93 3.78 5.45
CA ARG A 96 -10.47 4.62 6.53
C ARG A 96 -10.10 6.09 6.41
N ALA A 97 -8.89 6.43 5.92
CA ALA A 97 -8.48 7.81 5.70
C ALA A 97 -9.39 8.50 4.66
N PHE A 98 -9.73 7.83 3.55
CA PHE A 98 -10.65 8.37 2.56
C PHE A 98 -12.10 8.39 3.02
N LEU A 99 -12.54 7.45 3.86
CA LEU A 99 -13.87 7.50 4.47
C LEU A 99 -14.02 8.70 5.40
N SER A 100 -12.98 9.00 6.17
CA SER A 100 -12.96 10.16 7.08
C SER A 100 -12.76 11.49 6.33
N ASN A 101 -11.98 11.48 5.26
CA ASN A 101 -11.70 12.65 4.44
C ASN A 101 -11.65 12.27 2.95
N PRO A 102 -12.77 12.37 2.23
CA PRO A 102 -12.82 12.07 0.78
C PRO A 102 -11.90 12.97 -0.06
N ARG A 103 -11.47 14.11 0.48
CA ARG A 103 -10.57 15.07 -0.17
C ARG A 103 -9.13 14.99 0.36
N TRP A 104 -8.78 13.87 0.96
CA TRP A 104 -7.45 13.65 1.53
C TRP A 104 -6.31 14.00 0.55
N VAL A 105 -6.45 13.69 -0.74
CA VAL A 105 -5.44 14.00 -1.76
C VAL A 105 -5.20 15.50 -1.91
N TRP A 106 -6.24 16.33 -1.79
CA TRP A 106 -6.10 17.79 -1.87
C TRP A 106 -5.37 18.34 -0.63
N ASP A 107 -5.73 17.83 0.54
CA ASP A 107 -5.06 18.23 1.78
C ASP A 107 -3.61 17.73 1.79
N ALA A 108 -3.35 16.54 1.25
CA ALA A 108 -2.00 15.99 1.08
C ALA A 108 -1.15 16.87 0.14
N ALA A 109 -1.68 17.28 -1.01
CA ALA A 109 -0.99 18.17 -1.93
C ALA A 109 -0.60 19.49 -1.25
N LYS A 110 -1.51 20.09 -0.48
CA LYS A 110 -1.24 21.32 0.30
C LYS A 110 -0.14 21.10 1.35
N ILE A 111 -0.20 19.99 2.10
CA ILE A 111 0.79 19.67 3.13
C ILE A 111 2.18 19.42 2.52
N LEU A 112 2.22 18.83 1.32
CA LEU A 112 3.43 18.54 0.57
C LEU A 112 3.91 19.70 -0.30
N ASN A 113 3.21 20.84 -0.25
CA ASN A 113 3.48 22.03 -1.06
C ASN A 113 3.55 21.72 -2.56
N HIS A 114 2.57 20.96 -3.05
CA HIS A 114 2.47 20.53 -4.44
C HIS A 114 1.16 21.00 -5.08
N ASP A 115 1.24 21.50 -6.31
CA ASP A 115 0.08 21.94 -7.06
C ASP A 115 -0.81 20.76 -7.48
N ILE A 116 -2.12 20.94 -7.33
CA ILE A 116 -3.11 19.94 -7.74
C ILE A 116 -4.24 20.61 -8.53
N LYS A 117 -4.60 19.99 -9.66
CA LYS A 117 -5.79 20.41 -10.40
C LYS A 117 -7.03 19.85 -9.72
N VAL A 118 -7.93 20.76 -9.35
CA VAL A 118 -9.26 20.40 -8.82
C VAL A 118 -10.34 20.82 -9.81
N PRO A 119 -11.53 20.19 -9.77
CA PRO A 119 -12.66 20.64 -10.57
C PRO A 119 -12.99 22.11 -10.30
N PRO A 120 -13.37 22.91 -11.34
CA PRO A 120 -13.54 24.36 -11.21
C PRO A 120 -14.49 24.80 -10.09
N GLN A 121 -15.53 24.00 -9.82
CA GLN A 121 -16.49 24.29 -8.74
C GLN A 121 -15.89 24.23 -7.35
N TYR A 122 -14.71 23.64 -7.18
CA TYR A 122 -14.00 23.54 -5.91
C TYR A 122 -12.75 24.45 -5.84
N ALA A 123 -12.41 25.17 -6.91
CA ALA A 123 -11.21 25.99 -7.00
C ALA A 123 -11.14 27.10 -5.91
N ARG A 124 -12.28 27.57 -5.40
CA ARG A 124 -12.35 28.57 -4.31
C ARG A 124 -11.91 28.05 -2.94
N ARG A 125 -11.70 26.74 -2.80
CA ARG A 125 -11.29 26.11 -1.55
C ARG A 125 -9.77 26.02 -1.34
N LEU A 126 -8.98 26.11 -2.40
CA LEU A 126 -7.52 25.94 -2.38
C LEU A 126 -6.77 27.26 -2.06
#